data_31c9612d148fc601d6427b9763f7a418
#
_entry.id   31c9612d148fc601d6427b9763f7a418
#
_cell.length_a   1.000
_cell.length_b   1.000
_cell.length_c   1.000
_cell.angle_alpha   90.00
_cell.angle_beta   90.00
_cell.angle_gamma   90.00
#
_symmetry.space_group_name_H-M   'P 1'
#
loop_
_entity.id
_entity.type
_entity.pdbx_description
1 polymer ?
#
loop_
_entity_poly.entity_id
_entity_poly.type
_entity_poly.pdbx_seq_one_letter_code
_entity_poly.pdbx_strand_id
1 'polypeptide(L)'
;MTIKPLIILPDPILRQVSSPIETIDSEVKTLADDMLETMYDAPGIGLAAIQIGVARRMLVLDVSKDGEGKQPLVFINPEIVASTDARSVYEEGCLSIPDYYAEVERPAGITVKHLDRDGKQQLTEADGLLATCLQHEIDHLNGVLFIDHISKLKREMVIRKFTKAAKMRGSKAL
;
A
#
# COMPACT_ATOMS: atom_id res chain seq x y z
N MET A 1 -14.04 -5.78 13.76
CA MET A 1 -12.84 -5.06 13.30
C MET A 1 -11.66 -5.49 14.16
N THR A 2 -10.57 -5.85 13.55
CA THR A 2 -9.39 -6.39 14.23
C THR A 2 -8.12 -5.80 13.64
N ILE A 3 -7.29 -5.18 14.47
CA ILE A 3 -5.96 -4.72 14.07
C ILE A 3 -5.09 -5.93 13.75
N LYS A 4 -4.48 -5.94 12.58
CA LYS A 4 -3.61 -7.01 12.11
C LYS A 4 -2.14 -6.62 12.23
N PRO A 5 -1.24 -7.58 12.50
CA PRO A 5 0.19 -7.29 12.50
C PRO A 5 0.66 -6.92 11.09
N LEU A 6 1.49 -5.90 11.01
CA LEU A 6 2.10 -5.47 9.75
C LEU A 6 3.29 -6.36 9.40
N ILE A 7 3.34 -6.77 8.15
CA ILE A 7 4.49 -7.46 7.57
C ILE A 7 5.57 -6.42 7.25
N ILE A 8 6.78 -6.67 7.70
CA ILE A 8 7.92 -5.76 7.59
C ILE A 8 8.98 -6.35 6.64
N LEU A 9 9.61 -5.46 5.85
CA LEU A 9 10.77 -5.82 5.05
C LEU A 9 11.84 -6.51 5.95
N PRO A 10 12.49 -7.61 5.56
CA PRO A 10 12.58 -8.18 4.22
C PRO A 10 11.64 -9.38 3.98
N ASP A 11 10.53 -9.50 4.68
CA ASP A 11 9.64 -10.64 4.52
C ASP A 11 9.29 -10.84 3.03
N PRO A 12 9.54 -12.03 2.46
CA PRO A 12 9.35 -12.28 1.03
C PRO A 12 7.90 -12.20 0.56
N ILE A 13 6.93 -12.24 1.46
CA ILE A 13 5.51 -12.11 1.10
C ILE A 13 5.23 -10.76 0.42
N LEU A 14 5.97 -9.71 0.79
CA LEU A 14 5.85 -8.39 0.18
C LEU A 14 6.19 -8.35 -1.32
N ARG A 15 6.83 -9.39 -1.82
CA ARG A 15 7.19 -9.55 -3.24
C ARG A 15 6.20 -10.42 -4.03
N GLN A 16 5.17 -10.95 -3.38
CA GLN A 16 4.15 -11.72 -4.06
C GLN A 16 3.21 -10.83 -4.86
N VAL A 17 2.76 -11.35 -6.00
CA VAL A 17 1.69 -10.73 -6.78
C VAL A 17 0.36 -11.19 -6.20
N SER A 18 -0.47 -10.24 -5.82
CA SER A 18 -1.80 -10.50 -5.23
C SER A 18 -2.80 -10.96 -6.29
N SER A 19 -3.66 -11.90 -5.90
CA SER A 19 -4.70 -12.45 -6.78
C SER A 19 -5.97 -11.61 -6.78
N PRO A 20 -6.68 -11.51 -7.91
CA PRO A 20 -7.97 -10.84 -7.98
C PRO A 20 -8.99 -11.42 -6.99
N ILE A 21 -9.88 -10.57 -6.51
CA ILE A 21 -11.04 -10.95 -5.71
C ILE A 21 -12.20 -11.18 -6.67
N GLU A 22 -12.74 -12.40 -6.70
CA GLU A 22 -13.80 -12.76 -7.63
C GLU A 22 -15.19 -12.42 -7.10
N THR A 23 -15.39 -12.58 -5.79
CA THR A 23 -16.68 -12.33 -5.13
C THR A 23 -16.51 -11.42 -3.94
N ILE A 24 -17.32 -10.38 -3.86
CA ILE A 24 -17.33 -9.45 -2.72
C ILE A 24 -18.38 -9.93 -1.72
N ASP A 25 -17.95 -10.78 -0.82
CA ASP A 25 -18.76 -11.36 0.25
C ASP A 25 -18.50 -10.66 1.60
N SER A 26 -19.05 -11.22 2.67
CA SER A 26 -18.86 -10.69 4.03
C SER A 26 -17.39 -10.75 4.49
N GLU A 27 -16.63 -11.76 4.04
CA GLU A 27 -15.19 -11.88 4.39
C GLU A 27 -14.38 -10.73 3.77
N VAL A 28 -14.66 -10.39 2.53
CA VAL A 28 -14.02 -9.27 1.83
C VAL A 28 -14.34 -7.94 2.52
N LYS A 29 -15.60 -7.75 2.95
CA LYS A 29 -16.02 -6.55 3.68
C LYS A 29 -15.36 -6.46 5.05
N THR A 30 -15.23 -7.58 5.76
CA THR A 30 -14.53 -7.66 7.04
C THR A 30 -13.03 -7.37 6.84
N LEU A 31 -12.42 -7.91 5.78
CA LEU A 31 -11.03 -7.61 5.45
C LEU A 31 -10.81 -6.10 5.23
N ALA A 32 -11.71 -5.43 4.52
CA ALA A 32 -11.63 -3.98 4.33
C ALA A 32 -11.69 -3.22 5.66
N ASP A 33 -12.58 -3.62 6.57
CA ASP A 33 -12.68 -3.02 7.90
C ASP A 33 -11.42 -3.23 8.74
N ASP A 34 -10.89 -4.45 8.76
CA ASP A 34 -9.65 -4.78 9.47
C ASP A 34 -8.45 -4.00 8.90
N MET A 35 -8.39 -3.83 7.58
CA MET A 35 -7.35 -3.04 6.91
C MET A 35 -7.43 -1.57 7.29
N LEU A 36 -8.62 -0.99 7.28
CA LEU A 36 -8.83 0.41 7.67
C LEU A 36 -8.45 0.64 9.14
N GLU A 37 -8.87 -0.23 10.03
CA GLU A 37 -8.52 -0.14 11.46
C GLU A 37 -7.01 -0.25 11.67
N THR A 38 -6.36 -1.21 11.00
CA THR A 38 -4.91 -1.39 11.04
C THR A 38 -4.16 -0.16 10.52
N MET A 39 -4.63 0.39 9.40
CA MET A 39 -4.06 1.60 8.79
C MET A 39 -4.12 2.80 9.74
N TYR A 40 -5.26 3.03 10.36
CA TYR A 40 -5.43 4.15 11.30
C TYR A 40 -4.63 3.95 12.60
N ASP A 41 -4.54 2.74 13.09
CA ASP A 41 -3.74 2.42 14.30
C ASP A 41 -2.24 2.66 14.05
N ALA A 42 -1.76 2.34 12.87
CA ALA A 42 -0.36 2.53 12.47
C ALA A 42 -0.02 3.95 11.98
N PRO A 43 -0.81 4.95 12.26
CA PRO A 43 -1.10 6.23 11.59
C PRO A 43 -0.58 6.33 10.15
N GLY A 44 -1.08 5.44 9.29
CA GLY A 44 -0.84 5.44 7.85
C GLY A 44 -1.97 6.08 7.06
N ILE A 45 -1.69 6.39 5.80
CA ILE A 45 -2.67 6.95 4.86
C ILE A 45 -3.08 5.96 3.77
N GLY A 46 -2.40 4.83 3.68
CA GLY A 46 -2.70 3.75 2.75
C GLY A 46 -2.22 2.40 3.29
N LEU A 47 -2.87 1.33 2.84
CA LEU A 47 -2.50 -0.04 3.19
C LEU A 47 -3.00 -0.99 2.11
N ALA A 48 -2.12 -1.87 1.63
CA ALA A 48 -2.46 -2.98 0.75
C ALA A 48 -2.63 -4.28 1.57
N ALA A 49 -3.52 -5.15 1.15
CA ALA A 49 -3.81 -6.40 1.85
C ALA A 49 -2.59 -7.28 2.07
N ILE A 50 -1.64 -7.28 1.14
CA ILE A 50 -0.38 -8.04 1.27
C ILE A 50 0.44 -7.63 2.50
N GLN A 51 0.35 -6.39 2.94
CA GLN A 51 1.07 -5.86 4.11
C GLN A 51 0.55 -6.42 5.44
N ILE A 52 -0.61 -7.06 5.42
CA ILE A 52 -1.13 -7.84 6.56
C ILE A 52 -1.19 -9.35 6.25
N GLY A 53 -0.44 -9.80 5.23
CA GLY A 53 -0.30 -11.22 4.90
C GLY A 53 -1.40 -11.79 4.01
N VAL A 54 -2.25 -10.96 3.41
CA VAL A 54 -3.34 -11.39 2.53
C VAL A 54 -3.03 -11.05 1.08
N ALA A 55 -2.70 -12.06 0.27
CA ALA A 55 -2.32 -11.89 -1.13
C ALA A 55 -3.55 -11.74 -2.05
N ARG A 56 -4.39 -10.77 -1.75
CA ARG A 56 -5.59 -10.41 -2.54
C ARG A 56 -5.50 -8.96 -3.01
N ARG A 57 -6.04 -8.69 -4.18
CA ARG A 57 -5.99 -7.35 -4.79
C ARG A 57 -7.01 -6.38 -4.15
N MET A 58 -6.67 -5.93 -2.97
CA MET A 58 -7.40 -4.91 -2.22
C MET A 58 -6.43 -3.92 -1.59
N LEU A 59 -6.79 -2.65 -1.62
CA LEU A 59 -6.12 -1.60 -0.88
C LEU A 59 -7.13 -0.65 -0.25
N VAL A 60 -6.73 -0.02 0.82
CA VAL A 60 -7.50 1.04 1.48
C VAL A 60 -6.63 2.28 1.61
N LEU A 61 -7.24 3.45 1.60
CA LEU A 61 -6.53 4.70 1.85
C LEU A 61 -7.47 5.78 2.39
N ASP A 62 -6.86 6.75 3.03
CA ASP A 62 -7.51 7.98 3.49
C ASP A 62 -6.49 9.11 3.46
N VAL A 63 -6.68 10.03 2.53
CA VAL A 63 -5.83 11.22 2.33
C VAL A 63 -6.50 12.49 2.84
N SER A 64 -7.57 12.38 3.64
CA SER A 64 -8.23 13.51 4.27
C SER A 64 -7.25 14.28 5.16
N LYS A 65 -7.44 15.60 5.20
CA LYS A 65 -6.60 16.49 6.02
C LYS A 65 -7.10 16.53 7.46
N ASP A 66 -6.20 16.92 8.34
CA ASP A 66 -6.54 17.14 9.75
C ASP A 66 -7.73 18.11 9.86
N GLY A 67 -8.74 17.70 10.63
CA GLY A 67 -9.96 18.47 10.84
C GLY A 67 -11.09 18.23 9.84
N GLU A 68 -10.85 17.51 8.73
CA GLU A 68 -11.88 17.16 7.75
C GLU A 68 -12.70 15.93 8.12
N GLY A 69 -12.27 15.19 9.14
CA GLY A 69 -12.82 13.88 9.47
C GLY A 69 -12.31 12.77 8.54
N LYS A 70 -12.58 11.53 8.91
CA LYS A 70 -12.14 10.37 8.13
C LYS A 70 -12.93 10.25 6.83
N GLN A 71 -12.22 10.01 5.73
CA GLN A 71 -12.78 9.78 4.39
C GLN A 71 -12.16 8.52 3.78
N PRO A 72 -12.44 7.33 4.37
CA PRO A 72 -11.83 6.09 3.92
C PRO A 72 -12.30 5.69 2.53
N LEU A 73 -11.36 5.23 1.71
CA LEU A 73 -11.61 4.68 0.39
C LEU A 73 -11.15 3.22 0.33
N VAL A 74 -11.93 2.39 -0.35
CA VAL A 74 -11.62 0.97 -0.59
C VAL A 74 -11.56 0.72 -2.08
N PHE A 75 -10.47 0.14 -2.55
CA PHE A 75 -10.25 -0.22 -3.95
C PHE A 75 -10.05 -1.73 -4.06
N ILE A 76 -10.93 -2.40 -4.78
CA ILE A 76 -10.87 -3.84 -5.04
C ILE A 76 -10.57 -4.06 -6.51
N ASN A 77 -9.60 -4.93 -6.80
CA ASN A 77 -9.10 -5.19 -8.15
C ASN A 77 -8.73 -3.92 -8.92
N PRO A 78 -7.94 -3.00 -8.32
CA PRO A 78 -7.61 -1.76 -8.99
C PRO A 78 -6.69 -2.00 -10.18
N GLU A 79 -6.95 -1.24 -11.25
CA GLU A 79 -6.16 -1.24 -12.48
C GLU A 79 -5.98 0.20 -12.95
N ILE A 80 -4.73 0.62 -13.17
CA ILE A 80 -4.43 1.92 -13.76
C ILE A 80 -4.71 1.82 -15.28
N VAL A 81 -5.74 2.53 -15.74
CA VAL A 81 -6.15 2.51 -17.15
C VAL A 81 -5.66 3.72 -17.94
N ALA A 82 -5.22 4.77 -17.27
CA ALA A 82 -4.60 5.94 -17.88
C ALA A 82 -3.68 6.64 -16.88
N SER A 83 -2.67 7.32 -17.40
CA SER A 83 -1.78 8.18 -16.64
C SER A 83 -1.41 9.42 -17.44
N THR A 84 -1.11 10.52 -16.73
CA THR A 84 -0.65 11.76 -17.36
C THR A 84 0.83 11.67 -17.73
N ASP A 85 1.26 12.47 -18.71
CA ASP A 85 2.68 12.63 -19.04
C ASP A 85 3.41 13.48 -17.98
N ALA A 86 2.68 14.39 -17.33
CA ALA A 86 3.20 15.19 -16.22
C ALA A 86 3.65 14.30 -15.07
N ARG A 87 4.78 14.63 -14.47
CA ARG A 87 5.39 13.90 -13.36
C ARG A 87 5.34 14.73 -12.08
N SER A 88 5.26 14.04 -10.95
CA SER A 88 5.40 14.67 -9.63
C SER A 88 6.36 13.89 -8.76
N VAL A 89 6.99 14.58 -7.83
CA VAL A 89 7.93 13.99 -6.86
C VAL A 89 7.35 14.21 -5.46
N TYR A 90 7.21 13.12 -4.72
CA TYR A 90 6.81 13.15 -3.31
C TYR A 90 7.81 12.35 -2.48
N GLU A 91 8.02 12.80 -1.25
CA GLU A 91 8.70 11.98 -0.26
C GLU A 91 7.75 10.88 0.22
N GLU A 92 8.07 9.63 -0.10
CA GLU A 92 7.29 8.46 0.26
C GLU A 92 7.91 7.72 1.44
N GLY A 93 7.06 7.14 2.24
CA GLY A 93 7.36 6.16 3.28
C GLY A 93 6.39 5.00 3.19
N CYS A 94 6.62 3.94 3.94
CA CYS A 94 5.79 2.74 3.92
C CYS A 94 5.70 2.12 5.31
N LEU A 95 4.52 1.70 5.71
CA LEU A 95 4.32 1.02 7.00
C LEU A 95 5.11 -0.30 7.10
N SER A 96 5.42 -0.93 5.97
CA SER A 96 6.26 -2.14 5.90
C SER A 96 7.77 -1.85 5.86
N ILE A 97 8.16 -0.59 5.75
CA ILE A 97 9.56 -0.11 5.76
C ILE A 97 9.63 1.08 6.72
N PRO A 98 9.43 0.86 8.03
CA PRO A 98 9.32 1.95 9.00
C PRO A 98 10.60 2.79 9.10
N ASP A 99 10.41 4.09 9.35
CA ASP A 99 11.47 5.07 9.56
C ASP A 99 12.41 5.29 8.36
N TYR A 100 12.01 4.89 7.17
CA TYR A 100 12.72 5.18 5.93
C TYR A 100 11.84 5.93 4.95
N TYR A 101 12.38 7.04 4.42
CA TYR A 101 11.69 7.91 3.47
C TYR A 101 12.60 8.20 2.29
N ALA A 102 12.03 8.34 1.11
CA ALA A 102 12.76 8.71 -0.09
C ALA A 102 11.85 9.42 -1.09
N GLU A 103 12.42 10.33 -1.85
CA GLU A 103 11.71 10.95 -2.97
C GLU A 103 11.51 9.95 -4.10
N VAL A 104 10.27 9.86 -4.56
CA VAL A 104 9.86 9.00 -5.69
C VAL A 104 9.15 9.85 -6.73
N GLU A 105 9.55 9.69 -7.98
CA GLU A 105 8.91 10.32 -9.13
C GLU A 105 7.88 9.38 -9.72
N ARG A 106 6.65 9.89 -9.90
CA ARG A 106 5.53 9.14 -10.48
C ARG A 106 4.74 10.01 -11.45
N PRO A 107 3.90 9.42 -12.33
CA PRO A 107 2.86 10.19 -13.02
C PRO A 107 2.07 11.05 -12.04
N ALA A 108 1.87 12.31 -12.38
CA ALA A 108 1.18 13.27 -11.51
C ALA A 108 -0.32 12.97 -11.38
N GLY A 109 -0.91 12.37 -12.41
CA GLY A 109 -2.31 11.98 -12.42
C GLY A 109 -2.51 10.59 -13.03
N ILE A 110 -3.49 9.87 -12.50
CA ILE A 110 -3.88 8.53 -12.98
C ILE A 110 -5.39 8.39 -12.99
N THR A 111 -5.87 7.46 -13.81
CA THR A 111 -7.25 6.98 -13.78
C THR A 111 -7.23 5.51 -13.41
N VAL A 112 -7.96 5.15 -12.35
CA VAL A 112 -8.03 3.79 -11.81
C VAL A 112 -9.42 3.22 -11.98
N LYS A 113 -9.51 2.07 -12.65
CA LYS A 113 -10.71 1.23 -12.70
C LYS A 113 -10.67 0.26 -11.53
N HIS A 114 -11.75 0.18 -10.76
CA HIS A 114 -11.80 -0.69 -9.59
C HIS A 114 -13.24 -1.04 -9.22
N LEU A 115 -13.40 -1.96 -8.30
CA LEU A 115 -14.67 -2.19 -7.59
C LEU A 115 -14.62 -1.46 -6.26
N ASP A 116 -15.74 -0.88 -5.87
CA ASP A 116 -15.91 -0.33 -4.52
C ASP A 116 -16.28 -1.43 -3.52
N ARG A 117 -16.47 -1.04 -2.26
CA ARG A 117 -16.85 -1.96 -1.17
C ARG A 117 -18.15 -2.73 -1.44
N ASP A 118 -19.06 -2.18 -2.22
CA ASP A 118 -20.34 -2.78 -2.56
C ASP A 118 -20.30 -3.62 -3.84
N GLY A 119 -19.13 -3.71 -4.48
CA GLY A 119 -18.92 -4.46 -5.71
C GLY A 119 -19.31 -3.70 -6.97
N LYS A 120 -19.56 -2.40 -6.86
CA LYS A 120 -19.86 -1.56 -8.03
C LYS A 120 -18.57 -1.14 -8.72
N GLN A 121 -18.58 -1.22 -10.04
CA GLN A 121 -17.46 -0.74 -10.83
C GLN A 121 -17.38 0.79 -10.79
N GLN A 122 -16.18 1.29 -10.49
CA GLN A 122 -15.86 2.70 -10.41
C GLN A 122 -14.71 3.02 -11.35
N LEU A 123 -14.68 4.28 -11.77
CA LEU A 123 -13.56 4.87 -12.50
C LEU A 123 -13.16 6.13 -11.74
N THR A 124 -11.99 6.09 -11.09
CA THR A 124 -11.53 7.17 -10.22
C THR A 124 -10.36 7.89 -10.87
N GLU A 125 -10.54 9.18 -11.13
CA GLU A 125 -9.46 10.08 -11.52
C GLU A 125 -8.79 10.64 -10.26
N ALA A 126 -7.47 10.57 -10.21
CA ALA A 126 -6.68 11.01 -9.06
C ALA A 126 -5.48 11.84 -9.50
N ASP A 127 -5.19 12.87 -8.70
CA ASP A 127 -3.98 13.68 -8.81
C ASP A 127 -3.39 13.90 -7.40
N GLY A 128 -2.29 14.66 -7.31
CA GLY A 128 -1.66 15.02 -6.06
C GLY A 128 -1.35 13.82 -5.16
N LEU A 129 -1.58 13.96 -3.86
CA LEU A 129 -1.30 12.93 -2.86
C LEU A 129 -2.11 11.66 -3.10
N LEU A 130 -3.38 11.78 -3.53
CA LEU A 130 -4.22 10.63 -3.83
C LEU A 130 -3.61 9.77 -4.94
N ALA A 131 -3.14 10.37 -6.03
CA ALA A 131 -2.48 9.66 -7.12
C ALA A 131 -1.19 8.96 -6.67
N THR A 132 -0.40 9.63 -5.84
CA THR A 132 0.84 9.05 -5.29
C THR A 132 0.53 7.85 -4.40
N CYS A 133 -0.41 7.98 -3.48
CA CYS A 133 -0.81 6.88 -2.58
C CYS A 133 -1.40 5.70 -3.34
N LEU A 134 -2.30 5.94 -4.31
CA LEU A 134 -2.87 4.87 -5.11
C LEU A 134 -1.79 4.08 -5.87
N GLN A 135 -0.84 4.75 -6.49
CA GLN A 135 0.24 4.09 -7.21
C GLN A 135 1.14 3.29 -6.26
N HIS A 136 1.44 3.83 -5.08
CA HIS A 136 2.22 3.13 -4.05
C HIS A 136 1.52 1.83 -3.62
N GLU A 137 0.22 1.90 -3.33
CA GLU A 137 -0.54 0.73 -2.87
C GLU A 137 -0.81 -0.29 -3.99
N ILE A 138 -1.03 0.17 -5.22
CA ILE A 138 -1.15 -0.73 -6.38
C ILE A 138 0.18 -1.45 -6.64
N ASP A 139 1.32 -0.78 -6.47
CA ASP A 139 2.64 -1.41 -6.56
C ASP A 139 2.74 -2.60 -5.59
N HIS A 140 2.29 -2.46 -4.35
CA HIS A 140 2.25 -3.56 -3.38
C HIS A 140 1.49 -4.77 -3.90
N LEU A 141 0.39 -4.57 -4.61
CA LEU A 141 -0.40 -5.67 -5.20
C LEU A 141 0.36 -6.40 -6.31
N ASN A 142 1.38 -5.78 -6.87
CA ASN A 142 2.25 -6.34 -7.91
C ASN A 142 3.63 -6.78 -7.36
N GLY A 143 3.82 -6.80 -6.05
CA GLY A 143 5.07 -7.16 -5.42
C GLY A 143 6.18 -6.12 -5.55
N VAL A 144 5.82 -4.86 -5.80
CA VAL A 144 6.73 -3.72 -5.97
C VAL A 144 6.71 -2.85 -4.72
N LEU A 145 7.88 -2.44 -4.25
CA LEU A 145 8.05 -1.54 -3.12
C LEU A 145 8.55 -0.17 -3.60
N PHE A 146 8.26 0.91 -2.84
CA PHE A 146 8.69 2.24 -3.25
C PHE A 146 10.22 2.37 -3.39
N ILE A 147 10.99 1.57 -2.65
CA ILE A 147 12.45 1.51 -2.78
C ILE A 147 12.93 0.93 -4.12
N ASP A 148 12.05 0.32 -4.90
CA ASP A 148 12.37 -0.13 -6.26
C ASP A 148 12.48 1.05 -7.25
N HIS A 149 11.92 2.21 -6.88
CA HIS A 149 11.96 3.44 -7.68
C HIS A 149 13.16 4.35 -7.34
N ILE A 150 13.96 4.01 -6.34
CA ILE A 150 15.17 4.74 -5.98
C ILE A 150 16.43 4.06 -6.55
N SER A 151 17.60 4.67 -6.38
CA SER A 151 18.83 4.08 -6.88
C SER A 151 19.09 2.68 -6.31
N LYS A 152 19.74 1.83 -7.11
CA LYS A 152 20.10 0.47 -6.69
C LYS A 152 20.91 0.48 -5.39
N LEU A 153 21.89 1.41 -5.27
CA LEU A 153 22.72 1.53 -4.08
C LEU A 153 21.88 1.83 -2.82
N LYS A 154 20.99 2.82 -2.88
CA LYS A 154 20.11 3.17 -1.77
C LYS A 154 19.18 2.02 -1.40
N ARG A 155 18.58 1.36 -2.40
CA ARG A 155 17.71 0.19 -2.19
C ARG A 155 18.44 -0.94 -1.47
N GLU A 156 19.64 -1.30 -1.93
CA GLU A 156 20.45 -2.36 -1.31
C GLU A 156 20.83 -2.03 0.13
N MET A 157 21.15 -0.78 0.43
CA MET A 157 21.43 -0.32 1.79
C MET A 157 20.22 -0.50 2.72
N VAL A 158 19.03 -0.14 2.25
CA VAL A 158 17.78 -0.30 3.02
C VAL A 158 17.49 -1.77 3.28
N ILE A 159 17.55 -2.61 2.25
CA ILE A 159 17.30 -4.06 2.37
C ILE A 159 18.29 -4.68 3.35
N ARG A 160 19.57 -4.31 3.28
CA ARG A 160 20.63 -4.81 4.17
C ARG A 160 20.35 -4.41 5.63
N LYS A 161 19.94 -3.16 5.87
CA LYS A 161 19.60 -2.66 7.20
C LYS A 161 18.43 -3.48 7.81
N PHE A 162 17.36 -3.69 7.05
CA PHE A 162 16.20 -4.44 7.53
C PHE A 162 16.48 -5.93 7.68
N THR A 163 17.30 -6.52 6.81
CA THR A 163 17.75 -7.92 6.93
C THR A 163 18.55 -8.13 8.21
N LYS A 164 19.47 -7.21 8.53
CA LYS A 164 20.25 -7.25 9.77
C LYS A 164 19.33 -7.13 10.99
N ALA A 165 18.39 -6.20 10.99
CA ALA A 165 17.44 -6.01 12.08
C ALA A 165 16.56 -7.25 12.30
N ALA A 166 16.11 -7.92 11.24
CA ALA A 166 15.34 -9.15 11.31
C ALA A 166 16.14 -10.30 11.92
N LYS A 167 17.41 -10.47 11.55
CA LYS A 167 18.32 -11.48 12.14
C LYS A 167 18.53 -11.24 13.62
N MET A 168 18.69 -10.00 14.05
CA MET A 168 18.86 -9.67 15.46
C MET A 168 17.62 -9.95 16.30
N ARG A 169 16.42 -9.74 15.75
CA ARG A 169 15.15 -10.12 16.41
C ARG A 169 15.03 -11.64 16.56
N GLY A 170 15.37 -12.41 15.55
CA GLY A 170 15.39 -13.87 15.58
C GLY A 170 16.37 -14.42 16.64
N SER A 171 17.53 -13.79 16.82
CA SER A 171 18.54 -14.20 17.81
C SER A 171 18.11 -13.93 19.25
N LYS A 172 17.21 -12.96 19.49
CA LYS A 172 16.69 -12.65 20.84
C LYS A 172 15.50 -13.55 21.25
N ALA A 173 14.92 -14.30 20.32
CA ALA A 173 13.81 -15.21 20.56
C ALA A 173 14.26 -16.63 20.94
N LEU A 174 15.56 -16.91 20.98
CA LEU A 174 16.22 -18.13 21.48
C LEU A 174 16.81 -17.89 22.86
#